data_f65a9c1668f67e034aba4893c1884ebf
#
_entry.id   f65a9c1668f67e034aba4893c1884ebf
#
_cell.length_a   1.000
_cell.length_b   1.000
_cell.length_c   1.000
_cell.angle_alpha   90.00
_cell.angle_beta   90.00
_cell.angle_gamma   90.00
#
_symmetry.space_group_name_H-M   'P 1'
#
loop_
_entity.id
_entity.type
_entity.pdbx_description
1 polymer ?
#
loop_
_entity_poly.entity_id
_entity_poly.type
_entity_poly.pdbx_seq_one_letter_code
_entity_poly.pdbx_strand_id
1 'polypeptide(L)'
;DILLKVAALNDFYSTNIFSVYPVAKHILSLNIDDRLKNGDVALVSDIQKVTINGVKRNFYSFATKYCSHHRPLDFPIYDSYVEKVLRYFRDRDKFASFKTPDLKDYAKFKRTLIDFRSFYGLDQYNMKEIDKYIWQLGKEYFPKSYGKKKVQEEQ
;
A
#
# COMPACT_ATOMS: atom_id res chain seq x y z
N ASP A 1 -2.22 -20.97 7.96
CA ASP A 1 -1.11 -20.08 7.72
C ASP A 1 -1.52 -18.74 7.07
N ILE A 2 -2.24 -18.76 5.92
CA ILE A 2 -2.74 -17.53 5.26
C ILE A 2 -3.67 -16.74 6.20
N LEU A 3 -4.57 -17.41 6.91
CA LEU A 3 -5.46 -16.78 7.87
C LEU A 3 -4.70 -16.01 8.94
N LEU A 4 -3.66 -16.62 9.50
CA LEU A 4 -2.80 -15.98 10.50
C LEU A 4 -2.05 -14.79 9.94
N LYS A 5 -1.52 -14.90 8.72
CA LYS A 5 -0.84 -13.78 8.03
C LYS A 5 -1.80 -12.62 7.77
N VAL A 6 -3.01 -12.89 7.29
CA VAL A 6 -4.01 -11.85 7.04
C VAL A 6 -4.40 -11.16 8.35
N ALA A 7 -4.64 -11.91 9.42
CA ALA A 7 -4.98 -11.35 10.72
C ALA A 7 -3.85 -10.50 11.29
N ALA A 8 -2.62 -11.00 11.27
CA ALA A 8 -1.45 -10.29 11.80
C ALA A 8 -1.15 -9.02 11.01
N LEU A 9 -1.22 -9.05 9.68
CA LEU A 9 -0.98 -7.88 8.84
C LEU A 9 -2.11 -6.85 8.98
N ASN A 10 -3.35 -7.30 9.12
CA ASN A 10 -4.48 -6.41 9.35
C ASN A 10 -4.33 -5.64 10.66
N ASP A 11 -3.94 -6.32 11.73
CA ASP A 11 -3.71 -5.69 13.03
C ASP A 11 -2.49 -4.76 12.97
N PHE A 12 -1.36 -5.26 12.50
CA PHE A 12 -0.10 -4.50 12.44
C PHE A 12 -0.19 -3.23 11.61
N TYR A 13 -0.86 -3.27 10.46
CA TYR A 13 -1.00 -2.12 9.57
C TYR A 13 -2.31 -1.35 9.72
N SER A 14 -3.18 -1.75 10.63
CA SER A 14 -4.51 -1.14 10.84
C SER A 14 -5.31 -0.97 9.54
N THR A 15 -5.37 -2.02 8.72
CA THR A 15 -6.01 -1.97 7.39
C THR A 15 -7.52 -2.09 7.41
N ASN A 16 -8.12 -2.19 8.60
CA ASN A 16 -9.58 -2.16 8.83
C ASN A 16 -10.35 -3.29 8.12
N ILE A 17 -9.77 -4.49 8.06
CA ILE A 17 -10.46 -5.68 7.59
C ILE A 17 -11.22 -6.29 8.76
N PHE A 18 -12.55 -6.19 8.74
CA PHE A 18 -13.40 -6.72 9.80
C PHE A 18 -13.74 -8.20 9.62
N SER A 19 -13.55 -8.73 8.42
CA SER A 19 -13.83 -10.13 8.10
C SER A 19 -12.57 -10.80 7.53
N VAL A 20 -11.69 -11.22 8.42
CA VAL A 20 -10.36 -11.77 8.07
C VAL A 20 -10.48 -13.10 7.31
N TYR A 21 -11.42 -13.97 7.70
CA TYR A 21 -11.56 -15.30 7.10
C TYR A 21 -11.91 -15.26 5.60
N PRO A 22 -12.91 -14.49 5.14
CA PRO A 22 -13.18 -14.37 3.70
C PRO A 22 -11.99 -13.85 2.89
N VAL A 23 -11.22 -12.92 3.43
CA VAL A 23 -10.01 -12.42 2.76
C VAL A 23 -8.95 -13.51 2.65
N ALA A 24 -8.69 -14.25 3.72
CA ALA A 24 -7.75 -15.38 3.71
C ALA A 24 -8.16 -16.47 2.70
N LYS A 25 -9.44 -16.81 2.66
CA LYS A 25 -10.01 -17.78 1.71
C LYS A 25 -9.85 -17.30 0.26
N HIS A 26 -10.08 -16.02 0.00
CA HIS A 26 -9.87 -15.42 -1.30
C HIS A 26 -8.42 -15.54 -1.74
N ILE A 27 -7.46 -15.17 -0.89
CA ILE A 27 -6.03 -15.27 -1.19
C ILE A 27 -5.63 -16.71 -1.47
N LEU A 28 -6.11 -17.67 -0.67
CA LEU A 28 -5.84 -19.07 -0.88
C LEU A 28 -6.29 -19.56 -2.27
N SER A 29 -7.44 -19.07 -2.75
CA SER A 29 -8.00 -19.45 -4.05
C SER A 29 -7.17 -18.95 -5.26
N LEU A 30 -6.31 -17.97 -5.06
CA LEU A 30 -5.52 -17.34 -6.13
C LEU A 30 -4.21 -18.09 -6.45
N ASN A 31 -3.81 -19.08 -5.65
CA ASN A 31 -2.54 -19.82 -5.81
C ASN A 31 -1.34 -18.87 -6.01
N ILE A 32 -1.09 -18.03 -5.02
CA ILE A 32 -0.21 -16.85 -5.15
C ILE A 32 1.28 -17.14 -5.23
N ASP A 33 1.74 -18.33 -4.87
CA ASP A 33 3.18 -18.60 -4.62
C ASP A 33 4.06 -18.32 -5.84
N ASP A 34 3.71 -18.84 -7.01
CA ASP A 34 4.46 -18.59 -8.24
C ASP A 34 4.37 -17.14 -8.69
N ARG A 35 3.22 -16.52 -8.52
CA ARG A 35 2.99 -15.12 -8.88
C ARG A 35 3.81 -14.17 -8.00
N LEU A 36 3.90 -14.46 -6.70
CA LEU A 36 4.78 -13.73 -5.78
C LEU A 36 6.25 -13.91 -6.17
N LYS A 37 6.66 -15.15 -6.41
CA LYS A 37 8.04 -15.46 -6.80
C LYS A 37 8.47 -14.73 -8.07
N ASN A 38 7.57 -14.58 -9.03
CA ASN A 38 7.82 -13.91 -10.31
C ASN A 38 7.63 -12.39 -10.27
N GLY A 39 7.24 -11.83 -9.13
CA GLY A 39 7.01 -10.38 -9.00
C GLY A 39 5.82 -9.89 -9.84
N ASP A 40 4.79 -10.72 -10.03
CA ASP A 40 3.61 -10.40 -10.82
C ASP A 40 2.78 -9.29 -10.18
N VAL A 41 2.92 -8.07 -10.67
CA VAL A 41 2.22 -6.88 -10.14
C VAL A 41 0.69 -6.97 -10.27
N ALA A 42 0.18 -7.74 -11.21
CA ALA A 42 -1.26 -7.97 -11.37
C ALA A 42 -1.87 -8.73 -10.18
N LEU A 43 -1.06 -9.47 -9.43
CA LEU A 43 -1.49 -10.17 -8.22
C LEU A 43 -2.11 -9.21 -7.20
N VAL A 44 -1.58 -8.00 -7.06
CA VAL A 44 -2.14 -7.00 -6.14
C VAL A 44 -3.59 -6.68 -6.49
N SER A 45 -3.90 -6.50 -7.77
CA SER A 45 -5.27 -6.26 -8.23
C SER A 45 -6.22 -7.42 -7.90
N ASP A 46 -5.75 -8.64 -7.98
CA ASP A 46 -6.56 -9.82 -7.69
C ASP A 46 -6.77 -10.01 -6.18
N ILE A 47 -5.77 -9.76 -5.36
CA ILE A 47 -5.89 -9.81 -3.90
C ILE A 47 -6.81 -8.70 -3.38
N GLN A 48 -6.71 -7.48 -3.91
CA GLN A 48 -7.44 -6.33 -3.39
C GLN A 48 -8.97 -6.44 -3.54
N LYS A 49 -9.44 -7.14 -4.57
CA LYS A 49 -10.87 -7.25 -4.89
C LYS A 49 -11.46 -8.50 -4.24
N VAL A 50 -12.20 -8.32 -3.16
CA VAL A 50 -12.81 -9.40 -2.40
C VAL A 50 -14.31 -9.18 -2.29
N THR A 51 -15.09 -10.24 -2.49
CA THR A 51 -16.54 -10.21 -2.22
C THR A 51 -16.81 -10.81 -0.85
N ILE A 52 -17.42 -10.03 0.03
CA ILE A 52 -17.80 -10.44 1.39
C ILE A 52 -19.31 -10.26 1.56
N ASN A 53 -20.02 -11.35 1.84
CA ASN A 53 -21.48 -11.35 1.99
C ASN A 53 -22.20 -10.67 0.80
N GLY A 54 -21.77 -10.99 -0.44
CA GLY A 54 -22.32 -10.42 -1.67
C GLY A 54 -21.90 -8.97 -1.95
N VAL A 55 -21.12 -8.33 -1.10
CA VAL A 55 -20.63 -6.96 -1.26
C VAL A 55 -19.18 -6.96 -1.74
N LYS A 56 -18.92 -6.26 -2.84
CA LYS A 56 -17.56 -6.07 -3.35
C LYS A 56 -16.80 -5.10 -2.46
N ARG A 57 -15.64 -5.54 -1.98
CA ARG A 57 -14.71 -4.75 -1.17
C ARG A 57 -13.40 -4.56 -1.94
N ASN A 58 -12.75 -3.43 -1.70
CA ASN A 58 -11.46 -3.10 -2.27
C ASN A 58 -10.46 -2.80 -1.16
N PHE A 59 -9.48 -3.70 -0.98
CA PHE A 59 -8.43 -3.59 0.04
C PHE A 59 -7.07 -3.33 -0.60
N TYR A 60 -6.93 -2.25 -1.37
CA TYR A 60 -5.72 -1.95 -2.14
C TYR A 60 -4.48 -1.83 -1.26
N SER A 61 -4.52 -0.99 -0.23
CA SER A 61 -3.39 -0.80 0.69
C SER A 61 -2.98 -2.12 1.37
N PHE A 62 -3.96 -2.90 1.83
CA PHE A 62 -3.71 -4.22 2.40
C PHE A 62 -3.04 -5.16 1.39
N ALA A 63 -3.53 -5.22 0.16
CA ALA A 63 -2.98 -6.09 -0.87
C ALA A 63 -1.51 -5.78 -1.15
N THR A 64 -1.13 -4.50 -1.23
CA THR A 64 0.27 -4.10 -1.40
C THR A 64 1.14 -4.53 -0.22
N LYS A 65 0.63 -4.41 1.00
CA LYS A 65 1.33 -4.81 2.23
C LYS A 65 1.50 -6.32 2.31
N TYR A 66 0.47 -7.07 1.93
CA TYR A 66 0.53 -8.53 1.89
C TYR A 66 1.63 -9.02 0.93
N CYS A 67 1.64 -8.52 -0.29
CA CYS A 67 2.66 -8.88 -1.28
C CYS A 67 4.06 -8.42 -0.84
N SER A 68 4.18 -7.21 -0.30
CA SER A 68 5.45 -6.67 0.21
C SER A 68 6.02 -7.49 1.37
N HIS A 69 5.16 -8.00 2.25
CA HIS A 69 5.60 -8.88 3.34
C HIS A 69 6.30 -10.13 2.82
N HIS A 70 5.84 -10.69 1.71
CA HIS A 70 6.45 -11.87 1.09
C HIS A 70 7.65 -11.54 0.19
N ARG A 71 7.57 -10.45 -0.56
CA ARG A 71 8.57 -10.05 -1.56
C ARG A 71 8.81 -8.53 -1.51
N PRO A 72 9.48 -8.04 -0.49
CA PRO A 72 9.62 -6.60 -0.25
C PRO A 72 10.36 -5.84 -1.35
N LEU A 73 11.27 -6.49 -2.09
CA LEU A 73 12.01 -5.85 -3.17
C LEU A 73 11.20 -5.71 -4.47
N ASP A 74 10.18 -6.57 -4.64
CA ASP A 74 9.35 -6.60 -5.84
C ASP A 74 8.04 -5.82 -5.66
N PHE A 75 7.56 -5.73 -4.42
CA PHE A 75 6.26 -5.13 -4.10
C PHE A 75 6.39 -3.99 -3.09
N PRO A 76 6.64 -2.76 -3.55
CA PRO A 76 6.58 -1.59 -2.68
C PRO A 76 5.19 -1.37 -2.10
N ILE A 77 5.14 -0.79 -0.91
CA ILE A 77 3.89 -0.53 -0.17
C ILE A 77 3.27 0.79 -0.63
N TYR A 78 1.97 0.74 -0.93
CA TYR A 78 1.14 1.92 -1.03
C TYR A 78 0.41 2.19 0.29
N ASP A 79 0.46 3.42 0.74
CA ASP A 79 -0.45 3.94 1.76
C ASP A 79 -0.69 5.46 1.58
N SER A 80 -1.52 6.04 2.43
CA SER A 80 -1.87 7.45 2.31
C SER A 80 -0.70 8.41 2.54
N TYR A 81 0.31 8.02 3.30
CA TYR A 81 1.51 8.85 3.49
C TYR A 81 2.38 8.86 2.23
N VAL A 82 2.59 7.70 1.64
CA VAL A 82 3.34 7.56 0.38
C VAL A 82 2.66 8.34 -0.74
N GLU A 83 1.32 8.25 -0.86
CA GLU A 83 0.56 9.03 -1.83
C GLU A 83 0.79 10.53 -1.66
N LYS A 84 0.69 11.04 -0.44
CA LYS A 84 0.87 12.47 -0.16
C LYS A 84 2.28 12.96 -0.54
N VAL A 85 3.30 12.18 -0.23
CA VAL A 85 4.69 12.51 -0.57
C VAL A 85 4.89 12.52 -2.08
N LEU A 86 4.42 11.51 -2.79
CA LEU A 86 4.55 11.45 -4.25
C LEU A 86 3.82 12.60 -4.95
N ARG A 87 2.64 12.95 -4.47
CA ARG A 87 1.89 14.11 -4.98
C ARG A 87 2.65 15.42 -4.75
N TYR A 88 3.20 15.59 -3.56
CA TYR A 88 3.98 16.79 -3.21
C TYR A 88 5.18 16.96 -4.17
N PHE A 89 5.99 15.92 -4.35
CA PHE A 89 7.16 15.97 -5.22
C PHE A 89 6.78 16.08 -6.71
N ARG A 90 5.69 15.45 -7.14
CA ARG A 90 5.15 15.66 -8.48
C ARG A 90 4.84 17.15 -8.72
N ASP A 91 4.15 17.78 -7.79
CA ASP A 91 3.69 19.15 -7.95
C ASP A 91 4.85 20.15 -7.86
N ARG A 92 5.83 19.88 -7.01
CA ARG A 92 7.02 20.71 -6.83
C ARG A 92 8.03 20.56 -7.95
N ASP A 93 8.45 19.34 -8.23
CA ASP A 93 9.64 19.04 -9.04
C ASP A 93 9.31 18.41 -10.41
N LYS A 94 8.07 18.03 -10.65
CA LYS A 94 7.64 17.41 -11.90
C LYS A 94 8.44 16.13 -12.24
N PHE A 95 8.80 15.35 -11.23
CA PHE A 95 9.63 14.14 -11.42
C PHE A 95 8.96 13.05 -12.27
N ALA A 96 7.65 13.03 -12.33
CA ALA A 96 6.84 12.12 -13.14
C ALA A 96 5.51 12.76 -13.50
N SER A 97 4.90 12.28 -14.59
CA SER A 97 3.57 12.70 -15.01
C SER A 97 2.55 11.63 -14.65
N PHE A 98 1.73 11.88 -13.64
CA PHE A 98 0.65 11.00 -13.21
C PHE A 98 -0.48 11.80 -12.57
N LYS A 99 -1.68 11.25 -12.65
CA LYS A 99 -2.83 11.74 -11.89
C LYS A 99 -2.93 10.99 -10.57
N THR A 100 -3.49 11.61 -9.54
CA THR A 100 -3.61 10.98 -8.22
C THR A 100 -4.28 9.59 -8.26
N PRO A 101 -5.38 9.36 -9.02
CA PRO A 101 -5.97 8.02 -9.12
C PRO A 101 -5.04 6.96 -9.72
N ASP A 102 -4.04 7.34 -10.51
CA ASP A 102 -3.07 6.40 -11.10
C ASP A 102 -2.28 5.65 -10.03
N LEU A 103 -2.10 6.24 -8.85
CA LEU A 103 -1.39 5.60 -7.73
C LEU A 103 -2.15 4.39 -7.16
N LYS A 104 -3.44 4.24 -7.47
CA LYS A 104 -4.25 3.07 -7.12
C LYS A 104 -4.29 2.00 -8.24
N ASP A 105 -3.59 2.23 -9.33
CA ASP A 105 -3.18 1.21 -10.29
C ASP A 105 -1.76 0.76 -9.92
N TYR A 106 -1.60 -0.48 -9.47
CA TYR A 106 -0.35 -0.90 -8.85
C TYR A 106 0.84 -0.88 -9.80
N ALA A 107 0.66 -1.23 -11.06
CA ALA A 107 1.73 -1.14 -12.06
C ALA A 107 2.19 0.31 -12.24
N LYS A 108 1.26 1.26 -12.31
CA LYS A 108 1.56 2.69 -12.39
C LYS A 108 2.19 3.22 -11.10
N PHE A 109 1.71 2.79 -9.95
CA PHE A 109 2.31 3.14 -8.66
C PHE A 109 3.77 2.69 -8.56
N LYS A 110 4.05 1.42 -8.87
CA LYS A 110 5.42 0.90 -8.87
C LYS A 110 6.31 1.66 -9.85
N ARG A 111 5.80 1.97 -11.05
CA ARG A 111 6.51 2.78 -12.04
C ARG A 111 6.83 4.18 -11.51
N THR A 112 5.89 4.82 -10.85
CA THR A 112 6.09 6.14 -10.24
C THR A 112 7.21 6.11 -9.19
N LEU A 113 7.31 5.06 -8.39
CA LEU A 113 8.41 4.89 -7.42
C LEU A 113 9.77 4.67 -8.11
N ILE A 114 9.80 3.95 -9.21
CA ILE A 114 11.02 3.78 -10.02
C ILE A 114 11.45 5.12 -10.59
N ASP A 115 10.51 5.90 -11.11
CA ASP A 115 10.78 7.24 -11.65
C ASP A 115 11.28 8.20 -10.55
N PHE A 116 10.70 8.14 -9.36
CA PHE A 116 11.16 8.89 -8.18
C PHE A 116 12.62 8.53 -7.83
N ARG A 117 12.92 7.26 -7.74
CA ARG A 117 14.28 6.78 -7.44
C ARG A 117 15.29 7.30 -8.46
N SER A 118 14.98 7.19 -9.74
CA SER A 118 15.87 7.64 -10.82
C SER A 118 16.03 9.16 -10.85
N PHE A 119 14.94 9.90 -10.71
CA PHE A 119 14.95 11.36 -10.75
C PHE A 119 15.81 11.99 -9.65
N TYR A 120 15.74 11.42 -8.43
CA TYR A 120 16.49 11.94 -7.29
C TYR A 120 17.86 11.28 -7.11
N GLY A 121 18.32 10.47 -8.08
CA GLY A 121 19.65 9.83 -8.03
C GLY A 121 19.80 8.81 -6.90
N LEU A 122 18.72 8.09 -6.56
CA LEU A 122 18.67 7.14 -5.47
C LEU A 122 18.80 5.68 -5.93
N ASP A 123 19.43 5.44 -7.08
CA ASP A 123 19.51 4.09 -7.67
C ASP A 123 20.31 3.09 -6.83
N GLN A 124 21.18 3.55 -5.92
CA GLN A 124 21.91 2.71 -4.97
C GLN A 124 21.01 2.10 -3.89
N TYR A 125 19.79 2.61 -3.71
CA TYR A 125 18.84 2.10 -2.75
C TYR A 125 17.84 1.15 -3.43
N ASN A 126 17.52 0.05 -2.76
CA ASN A 126 16.51 -0.87 -3.26
C ASN A 126 15.09 -0.35 -3.06
N MET A 127 14.12 -1.01 -3.67
CA MET A 127 12.71 -0.54 -3.65
C MET A 127 12.13 -0.51 -2.23
N LYS A 128 12.55 -1.43 -1.35
CA LYS A 128 12.10 -1.44 0.05
C LYS A 128 12.64 -0.25 0.84
N GLU A 129 13.90 0.11 0.61
CA GLU A 129 14.49 1.29 1.23
C GLU A 129 13.82 2.58 0.74
N ILE A 130 13.48 2.66 -0.54
CA ILE A 130 12.75 3.79 -1.12
C ILE A 130 11.35 3.91 -0.50
N ASP A 131 10.58 2.84 -0.43
CA ASP A 131 9.22 2.92 0.13
C ASP A 131 9.22 3.29 1.62
N LYS A 132 10.15 2.77 2.39
CA LYS A 132 10.34 3.14 3.80
C LYS A 132 10.70 4.62 3.97
N TYR A 133 11.60 5.12 3.15
CA TYR A 133 12.03 6.52 3.17
C TYR A 133 10.85 7.45 2.88
N ILE A 134 10.10 7.17 1.82
CA ILE A 134 8.93 7.97 1.44
C ILE A 134 7.85 7.91 2.54
N TRP A 135 7.62 6.74 3.12
CA TRP A 135 6.67 6.58 4.22
C TRP A 135 7.06 7.40 5.45
N GLN A 136 8.33 7.38 5.83
CA GLN A 136 8.84 8.17 6.95
C GLN A 136 8.71 9.67 6.69
N LEU A 137 9.04 10.15 5.47
CA LEU A 137 8.80 11.54 5.08
C LEU A 137 7.32 11.90 5.22
N GLY A 138 6.43 11.04 4.78
CA GLY A 138 4.99 11.26 4.88
C GLY A 138 4.52 11.37 6.33
N LYS A 139 5.01 10.53 7.21
CA LYS A 139 4.68 10.61 8.65
C LYS A 139 5.20 11.89 9.30
N GLU A 140 6.37 12.33 8.92
CA GLU A 140 6.99 13.52 9.50
C GLU A 140 6.33 14.82 9.00
N TYR A 141 6.12 14.95 7.70
CA TYR A 141 5.64 16.20 7.08
C TYR A 141 4.13 16.25 6.83
N PHE A 142 3.46 15.11 6.80
CA PHE A 142 2.01 15.00 6.58
C PHE A 142 1.32 14.16 7.66
N PRO A 143 1.52 14.45 8.97
CA PRO A 143 0.93 13.66 10.04
C PRO A 143 -0.60 13.69 9.95
N LYS A 144 -1.25 12.57 10.25
CA LYS A 144 -2.71 12.52 10.35
C LYS A 144 -3.14 13.33 11.57
N SER A 145 -4.05 14.31 11.37
CA SER A 145 -4.73 14.95 12.47
C SER A 145 -5.79 13.98 13.01
N TYR A 146 -5.53 13.35 14.14
CA TYR A 146 -6.62 12.75 14.94
C TYR A 146 -7.46 13.91 15.45
N GLY A 147 -8.74 13.97 15.04
CA GLY A 147 -9.64 15.01 15.47
C GLY A 147 -9.57 15.17 16.99
N LYS A 148 -9.34 16.38 17.46
CA LYS A 148 -9.48 16.71 18.87
C LYS A 148 -10.88 16.26 19.29
N LYS A 149 -11.01 15.28 20.20
CA LYS A 149 -12.23 15.01 20.91
C LYS A 149 -12.64 16.36 21.51
N LYS A 150 -13.79 16.90 21.09
CA LYS A 150 -14.39 18.02 21.79
C LYS A 150 -14.61 17.54 23.22
N VAL A 151 -13.79 18.03 24.13
CA VAL A 151 -14.11 17.97 25.55
C VAL A 151 -15.37 18.84 25.66
N GLN A 152 -16.51 18.21 25.86
CA GLN A 152 -17.69 18.91 26.33
C GLN A 152 -17.36 19.34 27.76
N GLU A 153 -17.10 20.61 27.93
CA GLU A 153 -17.17 21.25 29.23
C GLU A 153 -18.63 21.22 29.62
N GLU A 154 -18.97 20.31 30.52
CA GLU A 154 -20.23 20.40 31.30
C GLU A 154 -20.08 21.57 32.28
N GLN A 155 -20.83 22.62 32.05
CA GLN A 155 -21.17 23.63 33.06
C GLN A 155 -22.39 23.17 33.87
#